data_4ca6142865b02c178a496ecd80783ce2
#
_entry.id   4ca6142865b02c178a496ecd80783ce2
#
_cell.length_a   1.000
_cell.length_b   1.000
_cell.length_c   1.000
_cell.angle_alpha   90.00
_cell.angle_beta   90.00
_cell.angle_gamma   90.00
#
_symmetry.space_group_name_H-M   'P 1'
#
loop_
_entity.id
_entity.type
_entity.pdbx_description
1 polymer ?
#
loop_
_entity_poly.entity_id
_entity_poly.type
_entity_poly.pdbx_seq_one_letter_code
_entity_poly.pdbx_strand_id
1 'polypeptide(L)'
;PLSSIKISTAIVVLILLAFIVFGGVKRIANVTQIIVPFMALAYIIIALTIIGLNISQLPDILILIVSDAFTPMAGAGAAIGWGVRRGIYSNEAGQGSSVHAAAAAEVDHPAQQGLVQAFSVYIDTLFVCSATAFMILITGAYNVHGEGSQFIIQNIAPTIDANSPAFTQYAMENTIPGL
;
A
#
# COMPACT_ATOMS: atom_id res chain seq x y z
N PRO A 1 -21.44 20.11 -0.67
CA PRO A 1 -22.45 19.26 -0.04
C PRO A 1 -22.11 17.80 -0.31
N LEU A 2 -21.98 17.01 0.76
CA LEU A 2 -21.80 15.57 0.65
C LEU A 2 -23.02 14.99 -0.07
N SER A 3 -22.82 14.25 -1.16
CA SER A 3 -23.94 13.61 -1.84
C SER A 3 -24.61 12.59 -0.91
N SER A 4 -25.93 12.41 -1.02
CA SER A 4 -26.68 11.44 -0.22
C SER A 4 -26.06 10.04 -0.26
N ILE A 5 -25.46 9.66 -1.38
CA ILE A 5 -24.76 8.38 -1.55
C ILE A 5 -23.55 8.28 -0.60
N LYS A 6 -22.72 9.33 -0.49
CA LYS A 6 -21.56 9.33 0.40
C LYS A 6 -21.98 9.21 1.87
N ILE A 7 -23.07 9.87 2.26
CA ILE A 7 -23.60 9.80 3.62
C ILE A 7 -24.14 8.40 3.91
N SER A 8 -24.91 7.82 3.00
CA SER A 8 -25.45 6.46 3.16
C SER A 8 -24.33 5.43 3.27
N THR A 9 -23.31 5.51 2.41
CA THR A 9 -22.15 4.62 2.46
C THR A 9 -21.41 4.77 3.78
N ALA A 10 -21.19 5.99 4.25
CA ALA A 10 -20.52 6.26 5.52
C ALA A 10 -21.30 5.65 6.70
N ILE A 11 -22.63 5.78 6.72
CA ILE A 11 -23.47 5.20 7.77
C ILE A 11 -23.40 3.67 7.76
N VAL A 12 -23.49 3.04 6.58
CA VAL A 12 -23.41 1.58 6.45
C VAL A 12 -22.05 1.08 6.95
N VAL A 13 -20.95 1.71 6.52
CA VAL A 13 -19.60 1.35 6.96
C VAL A 13 -19.44 1.53 8.46
N LEU A 14 -19.96 2.62 9.03
CA LEU A 14 -19.90 2.89 10.47
C LEU A 14 -20.65 1.83 11.28
N ILE A 15 -21.85 1.42 10.84
CA ILE A 15 -22.63 0.37 11.49
C ILE A 15 -21.89 -0.99 11.43
N LEU A 16 -21.35 -1.36 10.28
CA LEU A 16 -20.59 -2.60 10.11
C LEU A 16 -19.34 -2.59 11.01
N LEU A 17 -18.62 -1.48 11.03
CA LEU A 17 -17.41 -1.32 11.83
C LEU A 17 -17.75 -1.38 13.33
N ALA A 18 -18.81 -0.71 13.76
CA ALA A 18 -19.29 -0.78 15.14
C ALA A 18 -19.67 -2.23 15.53
N PHE A 19 -20.40 -2.94 14.68
CA PHE A 19 -20.76 -4.33 14.92
C PHE A 19 -19.55 -5.25 15.10
N ILE A 20 -18.49 -5.05 14.30
CA ILE A 20 -17.25 -5.82 14.39
C ILE A 20 -16.48 -5.46 15.66
N VAL A 21 -16.27 -4.17 15.92
CA VAL A 21 -15.42 -3.68 17.03
C VAL A 21 -16.04 -3.99 18.39
N PHE A 22 -17.34 -3.78 18.56
CA PHE A 22 -18.04 -4.10 19.81
C PHE A 22 -18.09 -5.62 20.09
N GLY A 23 -17.78 -6.45 19.13
CA GLY A 23 -17.66 -7.91 19.31
C GLY A 23 -16.37 -8.38 19.97
N GLY A 24 -15.43 -7.45 20.25
CA GLY A 24 -14.15 -7.75 20.89
C GLY A 24 -13.09 -8.33 19.95
N VAL A 25 -11.89 -8.53 20.50
CA VAL A 25 -10.68 -8.90 19.73
C VAL A 25 -10.86 -10.19 18.91
N LYS A 26 -11.52 -11.20 19.48
CA LYS A 26 -11.78 -12.47 18.77
C LYS A 26 -12.67 -12.28 17.52
N ARG A 27 -13.67 -11.43 17.59
CA ARG A 27 -14.53 -11.13 16.43
C ARG A 27 -13.77 -10.35 15.37
N ILE A 28 -12.97 -9.37 15.76
CA ILE A 28 -12.11 -8.62 14.85
C ILE A 28 -11.18 -9.60 14.12
N ALA A 29 -10.49 -10.48 14.85
CA ALA A 29 -9.60 -11.47 14.27
C ALA A 29 -10.29 -12.38 13.27
N ASN A 30 -11.46 -12.93 13.61
CA ASN A 30 -12.21 -13.83 12.72
C ASN A 30 -12.68 -13.13 11.43
N VAL A 31 -13.12 -11.88 11.52
CA VAL A 31 -13.57 -11.12 10.35
C VAL A 31 -12.37 -10.72 9.46
N THR A 32 -11.29 -10.22 10.04
CA THR A 32 -10.09 -9.84 9.29
C THR A 32 -9.41 -11.05 8.64
N GLN A 33 -9.38 -12.19 9.30
CA GLN A 33 -8.84 -13.45 8.76
C GLN A 33 -9.48 -13.85 7.42
N ILE A 34 -10.74 -13.50 7.20
CA ILE A 34 -11.44 -13.79 5.95
C ILE A 34 -11.30 -12.65 4.95
N ILE A 35 -11.55 -11.42 5.40
CA ILE A 35 -11.60 -10.26 4.50
C ILE A 35 -10.22 -9.89 3.94
N VAL A 36 -9.17 -9.90 4.77
CA VAL A 36 -7.85 -9.42 4.38
C VAL A 36 -7.20 -10.26 3.29
N PRO A 37 -7.19 -11.61 3.34
CA PRO A 37 -6.65 -12.41 2.24
C PRO A 37 -7.41 -12.21 0.92
N PHE A 38 -8.74 -12.05 0.99
CA PHE A 38 -9.55 -11.78 -0.20
C PHE A 38 -9.22 -10.43 -0.82
N MET A 39 -9.10 -9.38 -0.01
CA MET A 39 -8.70 -8.05 -0.46
C MET A 39 -7.29 -8.05 -1.07
N ALA A 40 -6.34 -8.70 -0.40
CA ALA A 40 -4.96 -8.78 -0.86
C ALA A 40 -4.87 -9.54 -2.19
N LEU A 41 -5.59 -10.64 -2.33
CA LEU A 41 -5.64 -11.41 -3.57
C LEU A 41 -6.24 -10.60 -4.72
N ALA A 42 -7.37 -9.93 -4.49
CA ALA A 42 -8.00 -9.08 -5.48
C ALA A 42 -7.06 -7.94 -5.91
N TYR A 43 -6.40 -7.30 -4.95
CA TYR A 43 -5.43 -6.24 -5.22
C TYR A 43 -4.24 -6.73 -6.06
N ILE A 44 -3.66 -7.88 -5.71
CA ILE A 44 -2.54 -8.46 -6.47
C ILE A 44 -2.96 -8.84 -7.88
N ILE A 45 -4.17 -9.39 -8.07
CA ILE A 45 -4.69 -9.72 -9.41
C ILE A 45 -4.81 -8.45 -10.27
N ILE A 46 -5.35 -7.36 -9.71
CA ILE A 46 -5.46 -6.07 -10.41
C ILE A 46 -4.07 -5.55 -10.77
N ALA A 47 -3.14 -5.55 -9.82
CA ALA A 47 -1.77 -5.08 -10.04
C ALA A 47 -1.06 -5.91 -11.13
N LEU A 48 -1.15 -7.24 -11.09
CA LEU A 48 -0.59 -8.12 -12.10
C LEU A 48 -1.24 -7.92 -13.47
N THR A 49 -2.53 -7.62 -13.52
CA THR A 49 -3.22 -7.29 -14.77
C THR A 49 -2.67 -6.00 -15.37
N ILE A 50 -2.51 -4.96 -14.58
CA ILE A 50 -1.94 -3.68 -15.01
C ILE A 50 -0.50 -3.86 -15.51
N ILE A 51 0.32 -4.58 -14.76
CA ILE A 51 1.70 -4.90 -15.16
C ILE A 51 1.71 -5.72 -16.45
N GLY A 52 0.84 -6.72 -16.56
CA GLY A 52 0.74 -7.59 -17.74
C GLY A 52 0.32 -6.83 -19.01
N LEU A 53 -0.63 -5.90 -18.89
CA LEU A 53 -1.04 -5.05 -20.00
C LEU A 53 0.07 -4.11 -20.48
N ASN A 54 1.00 -3.77 -19.60
CA ASN A 54 2.12 -2.85 -19.87
C ASN A 54 3.49 -3.53 -19.76
N ILE A 55 3.56 -4.84 -20.02
CA ILE A 55 4.78 -5.64 -19.84
C ILE A 55 5.99 -5.12 -20.63
N SER A 56 5.74 -4.46 -21.75
CA SER A 56 6.78 -3.86 -22.59
C SER A 56 7.54 -2.73 -21.90
N GLN A 57 6.93 -2.06 -20.94
CA GLN A 57 7.55 -0.96 -20.19
C GLN A 57 8.32 -1.43 -18.96
N LEU A 58 8.15 -2.70 -18.56
CA LEU A 58 8.78 -3.25 -17.36
C LEU A 58 10.33 -3.17 -17.37
N PRO A 59 11.03 -3.48 -18.48
CA PRO A 59 12.48 -3.34 -18.53
C PRO A 59 12.94 -1.88 -18.32
N ASP A 60 12.25 -0.93 -18.93
CA ASP A 60 12.60 0.49 -18.82
C ASP A 60 12.38 1.01 -17.38
N ILE A 61 11.33 0.55 -16.71
CA ILE A 61 11.06 0.88 -15.30
C ILE A 61 12.13 0.27 -14.38
N LEU A 62 12.57 -0.95 -14.64
CA LEU A 62 13.65 -1.56 -13.86
C LEU A 62 14.98 -0.80 -14.04
N ILE A 63 15.29 -0.40 -15.27
CA ILE A 63 16.46 0.43 -15.56
C ILE A 63 16.33 1.79 -14.85
N LEU A 64 15.16 2.42 -14.90
CA LEU A 64 14.89 3.69 -14.22
C LEU A 64 15.12 3.57 -12.71
N ILE A 65 14.56 2.55 -12.06
CA ILE A 65 14.75 2.32 -10.62
C ILE A 65 16.21 2.18 -10.25
N VAL A 66 16.96 1.39 -11.02
CA VAL A 66 18.39 1.14 -10.76
C VAL A 66 19.21 2.39 -11.05
N SER A 67 19.00 3.06 -12.18
CA SER A 67 19.75 4.26 -12.55
C SER A 67 19.54 5.40 -11.56
N ASP A 68 18.29 5.63 -11.16
CA ASP A 68 17.96 6.72 -10.24
C ASP A 68 18.44 6.45 -8.82
N ALA A 69 18.49 5.18 -8.40
CA ALA A 69 19.02 4.80 -7.08
C ALA A 69 20.50 5.22 -6.88
N PHE A 70 21.27 5.31 -7.95
CA PHE A 70 22.68 5.70 -7.90
C PHE A 70 22.92 7.17 -8.23
N THR A 71 21.88 7.98 -8.40
CA THR A 71 22.06 9.42 -8.56
C THR A 71 22.42 10.09 -7.22
N PRO A 72 23.28 11.12 -7.21
CA PRO A 72 23.66 11.82 -5.98
C PRO A 72 22.48 12.39 -5.22
N MET A 73 21.44 12.84 -5.90
CA MET A 73 20.22 13.38 -5.29
C MET A 73 19.38 12.30 -4.60
N ALA A 74 19.31 11.08 -5.14
CA ALA A 74 18.59 9.97 -4.53
C ALA A 74 19.37 9.38 -3.34
N GLY A 75 20.70 9.31 -3.42
CA GLY A 75 21.54 8.66 -2.40
C GLY A 75 21.71 9.45 -1.10
N ALA A 76 21.68 10.78 -1.15
CA ALA A 76 22.14 11.61 -0.03
C ALA A 76 21.09 11.88 1.07
N GLY A 77 19.84 11.51 0.92
CA GLY A 77 18.85 11.79 1.96
C GLY A 77 17.42 11.36 1.66
N ALA A 78 16.95 11.51 0.44
CA ALA A 78 15.55 11.22 0.12
C ALA A 78 15.28 9.72 0.03
N ALA A 79 16.09 8.95 -0.71
CA ALA A 79 15.86 7.52 -0.88
C ALA A 79 16.15 6.74 0.41
N ILE A 80 17.27 7.02 1.09
CA ILE A 80 17.59 6.36 2.36
C ILE A 80 16.62 6.84 3.44
N GLY A 81 16.41 8.15 3.61
CA GLY A 81 15.54 8.69 4.65
C GLY A 81 14.08 8.26 4.47
N TRP A 82 13.50 8.45 3.28
CA TRP A 82 12.12 8.11 3.00
C TRP A 82 11.91 6.60 2.82
N GLY A 83 12.83 5.91 2.15
CA GLY A 83 12.75 4.47 1.95
C GLY A 83 12.81 3.70 3.27
N VAL A 84 13.76 4.03 4.13
CA VAL A 84 13.86 3.44 5.48
C VAL A 84 12.64 3.77 6.32
N ARG A 85 12.20 5.04 6.35
CA ARG A 85 11.00 5.45 7.10
C ARG A 85 9.74 4.70 6.63
N ARG A 86 9.53 4.56 5.32
CA ARG A 86 8.37 3.86 4.76
C ARG A 86 8.45 2.36 4.98
N GLY A 87 9.64 1.76 4.86
CA GLY A 87 9.84 0.35 5.16
C GLY A 87 9.57 0.01 6.62
N ILE A 88 10.08 0.81 7.55
CA ILE A 88 9.79 0.65 8.98
C ILE A 88 8.29 0.79 9.26
N TYR A 89 7.62 1.76 8.63
CA TYR A 89 6.20 1.99 8.82
C TYR A 89 5.34 0.85 8.26
N SER A 90 5.59 0.41 7.02
CA SER A 90 4.84 -0.68 6.38
C SER A 90 4.97 -2.00 7.14
N ASN A 91 6.15 -2.29 7.64
CA ASN A 91 6.43 -3.53 8.39
C ASN A 91 6.16 -3.39 9.90
N GLU A 92 5.62 -2.24 10.35
CA GLU A 92 5.34 -1.94 11.76
C GLU A 92 6.54 -2.16 12.70
N ALA A 93 7.76 -2.08 12.19
CA ALA A 93 8.99 -2.38 12.92
C ALA A 93 9.20 -1.41 14.10
N GLY A 94 9.12 -1.92 15.31
CA GLY A 94 9.27 -1.14 16.53
C GLY A 94 8.06 -0.28 16.94
N GLN A 95 6.95 -0.32 16.20
CA GLN A 95 5.74 0.46 16.52
C GLN A 95 4.85 -0.22 17.59
N GLY A 96 4.94 -1.54 17.73
CA GLY A 96 4.23 -2.30 18.75
C GLY A 96 2.80 -2.71 18.39
N SER A 97 2.24 -2.28 17.25
CA SER A 97 0.88 -2.63 16.84
C SER A 97 0.71 -4.12 16.55
N SER A 98 1.69 -4.73 15.90
CA SER A 98 1.71 -6.17 15.62
C SER A 98 1.74 -7.04 16.88
N VAL A 99 2.27 -6.52 17.98
CA VAL A 99 2.32 -7.23 19.28
C VAL A 99 0.91 -7.47 19.84
N HIS A 100 -0.02 -6.53 19.64
CA HIS A 100 -1.41 -6.70 20.09
C HIS A 100 -2.10 -7.84 19.33
N ALA A 101 -1.85 -7.96 18.02
CA ALA A 101 -2.37 -9.07 17.23
C ALA A 101 -1.72 -10.40 17.64
N ALA A 102 -0.42 -10.40 17.90
CA ALA A 102 0.33 -11.56 18.38
C ALA A 102 -0.18 -12.08 19.73
N ALA A 103 -0.51 -11.16 20.65
CA ALA A 103 -1.03 -11.52 21.97
C ALA A 103 -2.41 -12.19 21.93
N ALA A 104 -3.18 -11.96 20.85
CA ALA A 104 -4.50 -12.56 20.64
C ALA A 104 -4.44 -13.92 19.91
N ALA A 105 -3.28 -14.32 19.39
CA ALA A 105 -3.13 -15.55 18.63
C ALA A 105 -3.15 -16.79 19.55
N GLU A 106 -3.91 -17.81 19.17
CA GLU A 106 -3.96 -19.09 19.84
C GLU A 106 -2.93 -20.03 19.17
N VAL A 107 -1.76 -20.17 19.75
CA VAL A 107 -0.64 -21.00 19.25
C VAL A 107 -0.04 -21.82 20.38
N ASP A 108 0.51 -22.99 20.05
CA ASP A 108 1.10 -23.89 21.04
C ASP A 108 2.40 -23.31 21.63
N HIS A 109 3.14 -22.52 20.83
CA HIS A 109 4.39 -21.91 21.27
C HIS A 109 4.55 -20.50 20.68
N PRO A 110 4.98 -19.50 21.47
CA PRO A 110 5.14 -18.11 21.01
C PRO A 110 6.04 -17.95 19.78
N ALA A 111 7.04 -18.81 19.60
CA ALA A 111 7.91 -18.78 18.43
C ALA A 111 7.17 -19.02 17.11
N GLN A 112 6.07 -19.77 17.11
CA GLN A 112 5.24 -19.98 15.91
C GLN A 112 4.66 -18.66 15.42
N GLN A 113 4.10 -17.88 16.34
CA GLN A 113 3.57 -16.55 16.00
C GLN A 113 4.66 -15.59 15.54
N GLY A 114 5.86 -15.65 16.17
CA GLY A 114 7.01 -14.87 15.73
C GLY A 114 7.44 -15.19 14.29
N LEU A 115 7.47 -16.47 13.92
CA LEU A 115 7.78 -16.91 12.56
C LEU A 115 6.72 -16.46 11.54
N VAL A 116 5.43 -16.54 11.88
CA VAL A 116 4.34 -16.06 11.03
C VAL A 116 4.47 -14.57 10.79
N GLN A 117 4.74 -13.78 11.82
CA GLN A 117 4.94 -12.33 11.67
C GLN A 117 6.19 -12.00 10.84
N ALA A 118 7.29 -12.69 11.06
CA ALA A 118 8.49 -12.52 10.24
C ALA A 118 8.21 -12.82 8.76
N PHE A 119 7.46 -13.89 8.48
CA PHE A 119 7.09 -14.25 7.11
C PHE A 119 6.12 -13.24 6.48
N SER A 120 5.20 -12.67 7.24
CA SER A 120 4.25 -11.65 6.76
C SER A 120 4.95 -10.41 6.22
N VAL A 121 6.08 -10.00 6.82
CA VAL A 121 6.91 -8.88 6.33
C VAL A 121 7.40 -9.11 4.90
N TYR A 122 7.84 -10.33 4.58
CA TYR A 122 8.25 -10.66 3.21
C TYR A 122 7.08 -10.59 2.22
N ILE A 123 5.91 -11.10 2.62
CA ILE A 123 4.72 -11.02 1.77
C ILE A 123 4.34 -9.57 1.52
N ASP A 124 4.25 -8.75 2.57
CA ASP A 124 3.90 -7.33 2.42
C ASP A 124 4.91 -6.61 1.52
N THR A 125 6.20 -6.74 1.78
CA THR A 125 7.22 -5.98 1.07
C THR A 125 7.43 -6.48 -0.36
N LEU A 126 7.59 -7.79 -0.56
CA LEU A 126 7.95 -8.33 -1.88
C LEU A 126 6.76 -8.43 -2.83
N PHE A 127 5.55 -8.63 -2.32
CA PHE A 127 4.37 -8.77 -3.18
C PHE A 127 3.53 -7.51 -3.18
N VAL A 128 3.03 -7.06 -2.05
CA VAL A 128 2.08 -5.95 -2.00
C VAL A 128 2.73 -4.62 -2.31
N CYS A 129 3.83 -4.28 -1.63
CA CYS A 129 4.51 -3.01 -1.83
C CYS A 129 5.16 -2.93 -3.21
N SER A 130 5.79 -4.02 -3.69
CA SER A 130 6.39 -4.06 -5.02
C SER A 130 5.34 -3.97 -6.12
N ALA A 131 4.22 -4.67 -5.99
CA ALA A 131 3.10 -4.58 -6.94
C ALA A 131 2.58 -3.14 -7.04
N THR A 132 2.42 -2.45 -5.90
CA THR A 132 2.00 -1.05 -5.85
C THR A 132 3.03 -0.13 -6.54
N ALA A 133 4.31 -0.32 -6.24
CA ALA A 133 5.38 0.47 -6.83
C ALA A 133 5.43 0.33 -8.36
N PHE A 134 5.40 -0.90 -8.85
CA PHE A 134 5.38 -1.15 -10.30
C PHE A 134 4.13 -0.59 -10.96
N MET A 135 2.96 -0.75 -10.34
CA MET A 135 1.72 -0.21 -10.85
C MET A 135 1.78 1.31 -11.01
N ILE A 136 2.25 2.03 -9.98
CA ILE A 136 2.40 3.49 -10.00
C ILE A 136 3.44 3.93 -11.05
N LEU A 137 4.58 3.28 -11.12
CA LEU A 137 5.66 3.64 -12.05
C LEU A 137 5.28 3.36 -13.52
N ILE A 138 4.70 2.20 -13.81
CA ILE A 138 4.28 1.82 -15.16
C ILE A 138 3.19 2.74 -15.69
N THR A 139 2.24 3.13 -14.86
CA THR A 139 1.15 4.03 -15.27
C THR A 139 1.56 5.51 -15.28
N GLY A 140 2.76 5.84 -14.80
CA GLY A 140 3.19 7.23 -14.62
C GLY A 140 2.39 7.99 -13.56
N ALA A 141 1.71 7.30 -12.66
CA ALA A 141 0.84 7.88 -11.65
C ALA A 141 1.64 8.48 -10.47
N TYR A 142 2.58 9.35 -10.76
CA TYR A 142 3.42 10.02 -9.77
C TYR A 142 3.85 11.41 -10.19
N ASN A 143 4.23 12.22 -9.21
CA ASN A 143 4.81 13.54 -9.39
C ASN A 143 6.19 13.59 -8.73
N VAL A 144 7.13 14.32 -9.33
CA VAL A 144 8.46 14.54 -8.77
C VAL A 144 8.63 16.03 -8.47
N HIS A 145 8.92 16.35 -7.21
CA HIS A 145 9.23 17.70 -6.77
C HIS A 145 10.72 17.97 -6.88
N GLY A 146 11.07 19.14 -7.39
CA GLY A 146 12.41 19.69 -7.34
C GLY A 146 12.62 20.62 -6.14
N GLU A 147 13.73 21.33 -6.13
CA GLU A 147 13.99 22.35 -5.14
C GLU A 147 12.97 23.50 -5.26
N GLY A 148 12.47 23.99 -4.11
CA GLY A 148 11.56 25.14 -4.07
C GLY A 148 10.12 24.86 -4.48
N SER A 149 9.60 23.67 -4.29
CA SER A 149 8.19 23.29 -4.57
C SER A 149 7.80 23.30 -6.06
N GLN A 150 8.75 23.40 -6.97
CA GLN A 150 8.49 23.23 -8.39
C GLN A 150 8.42 21.73 -8.75
N PHE A 151 7.51 21.39 -9.64
CA PHE A 151 7.42 20.03 -10.17
C PHE A 151 8.47 19.84 -11.28
N ILE A 152 9.29 18.80 -11.15
CA ILE A 152 10.17 18.33 -12.23
C ILE A 152 9.36 17.46 -13.19
N ILE A 153 8.51 16.58 -12.61
CA ILE A 153 7.55 15.74 -13.35
C ILE A 153 6.20 15.94 -12.68
N GLN A 154 5.20 16.30 -13.47
CA GLN A 154 3.83 16.49 -13.01
C GLN A 154 2.89 15.71 -13.92
N ASN A 155 2.60 14.48 -13.53
CA ASN A 155 1.67 13.62 -14.26
C ASN A 155 0.25 13.64 -13.66
N ILE A 156 0.13 14.06 -12.42
CA ILE A 156 -1.13 14.10 -11.67
C ILE A 156 -1.38 15.51 -11.15
N ALA A 157 -2.65 15.89 -11.04
CA ALA A 157 -3.05 17.21 -10.56
C ALA A 157 -2.43 17.51 -9.16
N PRO A 158 -1.90 18.73 -8.96
CA PRO A 158 -1.20 19.11 -7.73
C PRO A 158 -2.11 19.18 -6.50
N THR A 159 -3.42 19.07 -6.70
CA THR A 159 -4.43 19.06 -5.63
C THR A 159 -4.50 17.74 -4.87
N ILE A 160 -3.83 16.68 -5.36
CA ILE A 160 -3.80 15.39 -4.70
C ILE A 160 -2.70 15.40 -3.63
N ASP A 161 -3.09 15.13 -2.38
CA ASP A 161 -2.15 15.04 -1.27
C ASP A 161 -1.13 13.91 -1.53
N ALA A 162 0.16 14.23 -1.36
CA ALA A 162 1.28 13.30 -1.57
C ALA A 162 1.20 12.03 -0.70
N ASN A 163 0.44 12.06 0.40
CA ASN A 163 0.23 10.90 1.28
C ASN A 163 -1.09 10.18 1.02
N SER A 164 -1.81 10.56 -0.02
CA SER A 164 -3.13 10.00 -0.34
C SER A 164 -3.02 8.67 -1.09
N PRO A 165 -3.90 7.70 -0.84
CA PRO A 165 -4.05 6.51 -1.67
C PRO A 165 -4.55 6.82 -3.08
N ALA A 166 -4.88 8.07 -3.37
CA ALA A 166 -5.39 8.52 -4.67
C ALA A 166 -4.40 8.27 -5.83
N PHE A 167 -3.10 8.20 -5.57
CA PHE A 167 -2.12 7.83 -6.60
C PHE A 167 -2.35 6.41 -7.12
N THR A 168 -2.57 5.47 -6.21
CA THR A 168 -2.86 4.08 -6.56
C THR A 168 -4.21 3.96 -7.27
N GLN A 169 -5.23 4.69 -6.77
CA GLN A 169 -6.54 4.75 -7.39
C GLN A 169 -6.46 5.32 -8.81
N TYR A 170 -5.73 6.41 -9.00
CA TYR A 170 -5.51 7.00 -10.33
C TYR A 170 -4.81 6.03 -11.28
N ALA A 171 -3.82 5.28 -10.80
CA ALA A 171 -3.14 4.25 -11.59
C ALA A 171 -4.10 3.15 -12.06
N MET A 172 -5.02 2.72 -11.19
CA MET A 172 -6.05 1.73 -11.52
C MET A 172 -7.06 2.27 -12.54
N GLU A 173 -7.66 3.44 -12.26
CA GLU A 173 -8.67 4.07 -13.10
C GLU A 173 -8.16 4.37 -14.52
N ASN A 174 -6.88 4.78 -14.62
CA ASN A 174 -6.28 5.13 -15.90
C ASN A 174 -6.00 3.91 -16.79
N THR A 175 -5.79 2.75 -16.20
CA THR A 175 -5.51 1.51 -16.96
C THR A 175 -6.76 0.67 -17.17
N ILE A 176 -7.67 0.65 -16.21
CA ILE A 176 -8.93 -0.12 -16.26
C ILE A 176 -10.09 0.84 -15.96
N PRO A 177 -10.64 1.53 -16.98
CA PRO A 177 -11.73 2.46 -16.77
C PRO A 177 -12.97 1.75 -16.21
N GLY A 178 -13.45 2.22 -15.05
CA GLY A 178 -14.65 1.69 -14.40
C GLY A 178 -14.40 0.78 -13.18
N LEU A 179 -13.18 0.69 -12.71
CA LEU A 179 -12.84 0.06 -11.42
C LEU A 179 -13.08 1.02 -10.26
#